data_2bf4808eb067afdc9988752600e54a36
#
_entry.id   2bf4808eb067afdc9988752600e54a36
#
_cell.length_a   1.000
_cell.length_b   1.000
_cell.length_c   1.000
_cell.angle_alpha   90.00
_cell.angle_beta   90.00
_cell.angle_gamma   90.00
#
_symmetry.space_group_name_H-M   'P 1'
#
loop_
_entity.id
_entity.type
_entity.pdbx_description
1 polymer ?
#
loop_
_entity_poly.entity_id
_entity_poly.type
_entity_poly.pdbx_seq_one_letter_code
_entity_poly.pdbx_strand_id
1 'polypeptide(L)'
;MTKILNLARLDRKLKRLPTVAKAEIKSAMEAAASEIVAMMKSLVPVDDGALRDSIGWTWGKAPKGSLAVAAVKSGMAGDLTLTIYAGNAEAYYARWVEFGTKRHENAGKFAGTQHPGTTARPFFYVSWRANKRSSKRLIRKGMRDAARKVATGG
;
A
#
# COMPACT_ATOMS: atom_id res chain seq x y z
N MET A 1 6.49 7.16 -11.07
CA MET A 1 5.23 7.62 -10.45
C MET A 1 4.06 7.18 -11.30
N THR A 2 3.31 6.23 -10.84
CA THR A 2 2.07 5.85 -11.53
C THR A 2 1.01 6.87 -11.12
N LYS A 3 0.78 7.89 -11.94
CA LYS A 3 -0.38 8.76 -11.80
C LYS A 3 -1.63 7.88 -11.84
N ILE A 4 -2.36 7.78 -10.72
CA ILE A 4 -3.73 7.30 -10.76
C ILE A 4 -4.51 8.37 -11.51
N LEU A 5 -4.81 8.06 -12.77
CA LEU A 5 -5.49 8.95 -13.69
C LEU A 5 -6.79 9.47 -13.07
N ASN A 6 -6.91 10.81 -12.94
CA ASN A 6 -8.08 11.55 -12.51
C ASN A 6 -8.42 11.60 -11.00
N LEU A 7 -7.44 11.52 -10.10
CA LEU A 7 -7.66 11.76 -8.67
C LEU A 7 -8.32 13.12 -8.38
N ALA A 8 -7.90 14.18 -9.06
CA ALA A 8 -8.51 15.51 -8.91
C ALA A 8 -9.99 15.56 -9.35
N ARG A 9 -10.37 14.72 -10.31
CA ARG A 9 -11.76 14.61 -10.77
C ARG A 9 -12.59 13.76 -9.81
N LEU A 10 -11.98 12.72 -9.24
CA LEU A 10 -12.56 11.91 -8.17
C LEU A 10 -12.76 12.73 -6.91
N ASP A 11 -11.77 13.49 -6.49
CA ASP A 11 -11.83 14.36 -5.33
C ASP A 11 -12.96 15.41 -5.42
N ARG A 12 -13.12 16.08 -6.57
CA ARG A 12 -14.24 16.99 -6.83
C ARG A 12 -15.61 16.31 -6.71
N LYS A 13 -15.72 15.05 -7.17
CA LYS A 13 -16.96 14.28 -7.04
C LYS A 13 -17.21 13.87 -5.59
N LEU A 14 -16.17 13.42 -4.88
CA LEU A 14 -16.25 13.00 -3.48
C LEU A 14 -16.66 14.13 -2.54
N LYS A 15 -16.22 15.36 -2.79
CA LYS A 15 -16.64 16.53 -2.02
C LYS A 15 -18.13 16.82 -2.10
N ARG A 16 -18.79 16.42 -3.17
CA ARG A 16 -20.22 16.61 -3.39
C ARG A 16 -21.05 15.44 -2.86
N LEU A 17 -20.42 14.36 -2.41
CA LEU A 17 -21.12 13.18 -1.92
C LEU A 17 -21.41 13.30 -0.42
N PRO A 18 -22.59 12.85 0.03
CA PRO A 18 -22.92 12.72 1.44
C PRO A 18 -21.94 11.78 2.19
N THR A 19 -21.90 11.92 3.51
CA THR A 19 -21.02 11.13 4.41
C THR A 19 -21.18 9.62 4.20
N VAL A 20 -22.40 9.15 3.95
CA VAL A 20 -22.69 7.73 3.69
C VAL A 20 -21.96 7.22 2.46
N ALA A 21 -21.95 8.00 1.38
CA ALA A 21 -21.26 7.63 0.15
C ALA A 21 -19.75 7.59 0.33
N LYS A 22 -19.17 8.49 1.12
CA LYS A 22 -17.74 8.44 1.50
C LYS A 22 -17.41 7.17 2.27
N ALA A 23 -18.26 6.73 3.19
CA ALA A 23 -18.07 5.50 3.96
C ALA A 23 -18.03 4.25 3.05
N GLU A 24 -18.91 4.16 2.06
CA GLU A 24 -18.90 3.05 1.08
C GLU A 24 -17.60 3.00 0.26
N ILE A 25 -17.11 4.17 -0.16
CA ILE A 25 -15.87 4.26 -0.91
C ILE A 25 -14.68 3.87 -0.03
N LYS A 26 -14.64 4.33 1.22
CA LYS A 26 -13.62 3.92 2.20
C LYS A 26 -13.60 2.41 2.39
N SER A 27 -14.76 1.81 2.60
CA SER A 27 -14.90 0.36 2.74
C SER A 27 -14.37 -0.41 1.52
N ALA A 28 -14.66 0.06 0.31
CA ALA A 28 -14.13 -0.55 -0.91
C ALA A 28 -12.60 -0.40 -1.05
N MET A 29 -12.06 0.74 -0.63
CA MET A 29 -10.60 0.97 -0.59
C MET A 29 -9.90 0.07 0.42
N GLU A 30 -10.48 -0.10 1.61
CA GLU A 30 -9.96 -0.97 2.67
C GLU A 30 -9.98 -2.44 2.24
N ALA A 31 -11.06 -2.89 1.60
CA ALA A 31 -11.15 -4.23 1.05
C ALA A 31 -10.07 -4.48 -0.02
N ALA A 32 -9.89 -3.54 -0.95
CA ALA A 32 -8.86 -3.63 -1.97
C ALA A 32 -7.44 -3.65 -1.39
N ALA A 33 -7.17 -2.82 -0.38
CA ALA A 33 -5.89 -2.79 0.31
C ALA A 33 -5.62 -4.09 1.08
N SER A 34 -6.65 -4.65 1.72
CA SER A 34 -6.55 -5.90 2.47
C SER A 34 -6.22 -7.09 1.57
N GLU A 35 -6.78 -7.16 0.36
CA GLU A 35 -6.42 -8.19 -0.64
C GLU A 35 -4.94 -8.09 -1.04
N ILE A 36 -4.45 -6.88 -1.28
CA ILE A 36 -3.04 -6.65 -1.62
C ILE A 36 -2.13 -7.06 -0.47
N VAL A 37 -2.45 -6.64 0.76
CA VAL A 37 -1.69 -6.98 1.98
C VAL A 37 -1.68 -8.49 2.21
N ALA A 38 -2.80 -9.18 2.02
CA ALA A 38 -2.86 -10.63 2.15
C ALA A 38 -1.91 -11.34 1.16
N MET A 39 -1.88 -10.89 -0.09
CA MET A 39 -0.94 -11.43 -1.08
C MET A 39 0.52 -11.11 -0.72
N MET A 40 0.83 -9.89 -0.26
CA MET A 40 2.17 -9.54 0.20
C MET A 40 2.63 -10.45 1.33
N LYS A 41 1.77 -10.69 2.32
CA LYS A 41 2.06 -11.59 3.45
C LYS A 41 2.25 -13.05 3.04
N SER A 42 1.62 -13.48 1.95
CA SER A 42 1.81 -14.83 1.43
C SER A 42 3.11 -15.02 0.65
N LEU A 43 3.66 -13.95 0.08
CA LEU A 43 4.86 -14.00 -0.76
C LEU A 43 6.14 -13.59 -0.01
N VAL A 44 6.03 -12.82 1.08
CA VAL A 44 7.19 -12.36 1.84
C VAL A 44 7.92 -13.55 2.45
N PRO A 45 9.27 -13.62 2.34
CA PRO A 45 10.03 -14.65 3.03
C PRO A 45 9.90 -14.45 4.54
N VAL A 46 9.70 -15.55 5.25
CA VAL A 46 9.51 -15.55 6.71
C VAL A 46 10.76 -16.13 7.35
N ASP A 47 11.36 -15.35 8.24
CA ASP A 47 12.40 -15.78 9.17
C ASP A 47 11.82 -15.79 10.59
N ASP A 48 11.85 -14.67 11.27
CA ASP A 48 11.22 -14.48 12.58
C ASP A 48 9.74 -14.01 12.50
N GLY A 49 9.30 -13.62 11.32
CA GLY A 49 7.96 -13.11 11.07
C GLY A 49 7.81 -11.60 11.21
N ALA A 50 8.80 -10.88 11.73
CA ALA A 50 8.72 -9.45 11.98
C ALA A 50 8.39 -8.65 10.72
N LEU A 51 9.01 -8.97 9.57
CA LEU A 51 8.70 -8.32 8.31
C LEU A 51 7.27 -8.60 7.85
N ARG A 52 6.82 -9.85 7.90
CA ARG A 52 5.45 -10.23 7.52
C ARG A 52 4.41 -9.49 8.37
N ASP A 53 4.65 -9.40 9.66
CA ASP A 53 3.71 -8.78 10.61
C ASP A 53 3.70 -7.25 10.47
N SER A 54 4.79 -6.66 9.96
CA SER A 54 4.88 -5.22 9.64
C SER A 54 4.19 -4.81 8.34
N ILE A 55 3.71 -5.75 7.53
CA ILE A 55 2.98 -5.45 6.28
C ILE A 55 1.55 -5.05 6.61
N GLY A 56 1.13 -3.91 6.12
CA GLY A 56 -0.21 -3.40 6.38
C GLY A 56 -0.62 -2.27 5.47
N TRP A 57 -1.75 -1.70 5.78
CA TRP A 57 -2.22 -0.45 5.19
C TRP A 57 -2.68 0.51 6.29
N THR A 58 -2.67 1.78 5.99
CA THR A 58 -3.12 2.84 6.90
C THR A 58 -3.74 3.98 6.13
N TRP A 59 -4.65 4.70 6.79
CA TRP A 59 -5.09 6.01 6.32
C TRP A 59 -4.00 7.05 6.60
N GLY A 60 -3.63 7.81 5.58
CA GLY A 60 -2.60 8.83 5.70
C GLY A 60 -1.18 8.31 5.44
N LYS A 61 -0.24 8.69 6.29
CA LYS A 61 1.19 8.40 6.12
C LYS A 61 1.55 7.01 6.63
N ALA A 62 2.44 6.34 5.90
CA ALA A 62 3.04 5.08 6.35
C ALA A 62 3.98 5.29 7.57
N PRO A 63 4.21 4.24 8.38
CA PRO A 63 5.19 4.27 9.46
C PRO A 63 6.60 4.64 8.97
N LYS A 64 7.39 5.27 9.83
CA LYS A 64 8.81 5.55 9.53
C LYS A 64 9.57 4.24 9.30
N GLY A 65 10.50 4.26 8.32
CA GLY A 65 11.30 3.10 7.97
C GLY A 65 10.61 2.10 7.05
N SER A 66 9.33 2.29 6.73
CA SER A 66 8.59 1.41 5.84
C SER A 66 8.85 1.70 4.36
N LEU A 67 8.70 0.66 3.54
CA LEU A 67 8.55 0.76 2.09
C LEU A 67 7.06 1.00 1.77
N ALA A 68 6.74 2.09 1.12
CA ALA A 68 5.37 2.43 0.72
C ALA A 68 5.22 2.47 -0.80
N VAL A 69 4.14 1.88 -1.34
CA VAL A 69 3.91 1.84 -2.81
C VAL A 69 3.24 3.09 -3.32
N ALA A 70 2.30 3.61 -2.60
CA ALA A 70 1.54 4.77 -3.02
C ALA A 70 0.83 5.42 -1.84
N ALA A 71 1.08 6.70 -1.66
CA ALA A 71 0.11 7.56 -1.02
C ALA A 71 -0.88 7.98 -2.12
N VAL A 72 -2.09 7.46 -2.09
CA VAL A 72 -3.18 8.04 -2.87
C VAL A 72 -3.50 9.39 -2.22
N LYS A 73 -2.80 10.42 -2.63
CA LYS A 73 -3.10 11.79 -2.20
C LYS A 73 -4.30 12.25 -2.99
N SER A 74 -5.47 12.28 -2.37
CA SER A 74 -6.48 13.19 -2.81
C SER A 74 -6.03 14.59 -2.35
N GLY A 75 -5.83 15.51 -3.28
CA GLY A 75 -5.24 16.82 -2.97
C GLY A 75 -6.06 17.70 -2.04
N MET A 76 -7.24 17.27 -1.59
CA MET A 76 -8.17 18.07 -0.80
C MET A 76 -9.01 17.31 0.24
N ALA A 77 -8.92 15.98 0.31
CA ALA A 77 -9.52 15.19 1.38
C ALA A 77 -8.42 14.29 1.94
N GLY A 78 -7.56 14.84 2.79
CA GLY A 78 -6.45 14.13 3.41
C GLY A 78 -6.86 12.86 4.17
N ASP A 79 -8.13 12.73 4.47
CA ASP A 79 -8.77 11.56 5.07
C ASP A 79 -9.02 10.39 4.09
N LEU A 80 -8.88 10.61 2.77
CA LEU A 80 -9.04 9.58 1.73
C LEU A 80 -7.71 9.11 1.12
N THR A 81 -6.62 9.35 1.80
CA THR A 81 -5.33 8.79 1.43
C THR A 81 -5.12 7.47 2.15
N LEU A 82 -5.12 6.36 1.41
CA LEU A 82 -4.79 5.04 1.91
C LEU A 82 -3.39 4.65 1.42
N THR A 83 -2.52 4.28 2.33
CA THR A 83 -1.15 3.89 2.05
C THR A 83 -0.93 2.43 2.42
N ILE A 84 -0.41 1.63 1.47
CA ILE A 84 0.02 0.25 1.71
C ILE A 84 1.52 0.28 1.94
N TYR A 85 1.97 -0.39 2.97
CA TYR A 85 3.38 -0.37 3.40
C TYR A 85 3.86 -1.75 3.86
N ALA A 86 5.18 -1.91 3.86
CA ALA A 86 5.88 -3.04 4.46
C ALA A 86 7.10 -2.54 5.22
N GLY A 87 7.32 -3.10 6.40
CA GLY A 87 8.38 -2.67 7.28
C GLY A 87 7.94 -1.58 8.26
N ASN A 88 8.80 -1.34 9.23
CA ASN A 88 8.69 -0.32 10.26
C ASN A 88 10.10 0.01 10.79
N ALA A 89 10.22 0.67 11.94
CA ALA A 89 11.51 0.98 12.54
C ALA A 89 12.35 -0.27 12.88
N GLU A 90 11.70 -1.39 13.19
CA GLU A 90 12.36 -2.67 13.51
C GLU A 90 12.62 -3.50 12.24
N ALA A 91 11.61 -3.64 11.37
CA ALA A 91 11.69 -4.34 10.10
C ALA A 91 11.99 -3.40 8.93
N TYR A 92 12.97 -2.51 9.09
CA TYR A 92 13.39 -1.52 8.09
C TYR A 92 14.02 -2.14 6.85
N TYR A 93 14.40 -3.40 6.91
CA TYR A 93 15.05 -4.17 5.84
C TYR A 93 14.08 -4.63 4.72
N ALA A 94 12.80 -4.29 4.78
CA ALA A 94 11.80 -4.62 3.75
C ALA A 94 12.28 -4.29 2.32
N ARG A 95 12.95 -3.13 2.16
CA ARG A 95 13.50 -2.70 0.88
C ARG A 95 14.62 -3.63 0.36
N TRP A 96 15.45 -4.13 1.25
CA TRP A 96 16.53 -5.04 0.88
C TRP A 96 16.02 -6.41 0.50
N VAL A 97 14.93 -6.86 1.11
CA VAL A 97 14.26 -8.09 0.73
C VAL A 97 13.63 -7.94 -0.66
N GLU A 98 12.94 -6.83 -0.92
CA GLU A 98 12.28 -6.57 -2.21
C GLU A 98 13.28 -6.47 -3.37
N PHE A 99 14.36 -5.73 -3.20
CA PHE A 99 15.30 -5.40 -4.28
C PHE A 99 16.63 -6.16 -4.23
N GLY A 100 16.90 -6.86 -3.13
CA GLY A 100 18.22 -7.40 -2.87
C GLY A 100 19.27 -6.33 -2.53
N THR A 101 20.47 -6.75 -2.25
CA THR A 101 21.61 -5.87 -2.03
C THR A 101 22.80 -6.33 -2.87
N LYS A 102 23.60 -5.38 -3.32
CA LYS A 102 24.89 -5.69 -3.99
C LYS A 102 25.93 -6.08 -2.93
N ARG A 103 26.98 -6.74 -3.40
CA ARG A 103 28.20 -6.96 -2.60
C ARG A 103 28.71 -5.62 -2.06
N HIS A 104 29.02 -5.58 -0.78
CA HIS A 104 29.53 -4.37 -0.10
C HIS A 104 30.43 -4.73 1.07
N GLU A 105 31.23 -3.79 1.50
CA GLU A 105 32.04 -3.91 2.72
C GLU A 105 31.17 -3.69 3.95
N ASN A 106 31.34 -4.54 4.95
CA ASN A 106 30.62 -4.43 6.21
C ASN A 106 31.16 -3.27 7.05
N ALA A 107 30.26 -2.62 7.78
CA ALA A 107 30.60 -1.59 8.76
C ALA A 107 30.43 -2.09 10.21
N GLY A 108 30.85 -1.29 11.16
CA GLY A 108 30.68 -1.56 12.58
C GLY A 108 31.50 -2.76 13.06
N LYS A 109 30.88 -3.70 13.75
CA LYS A 109 31.54 -4.88 14.34
C LYS A 109 32.22 -5.80 13.32
N PHE A 110 31.82 -5.75 12.07
CA PHE A 110 32.31 -6.59 10.97
C PHE A 110 33.11 -5.79 9.94
N ALA A 111 33.57 -4.59 10.31
CA ALA A 111 34.40 -3.75 9.43
C ALA A 111 35.61 -4.53 8.90
N GLY A 112 35.92 -4.33 7.60
CA GLY A 112 37.01 -5.05 6.93
C GLY A 112 36.62 -6.41 6.34
N THR A 113 35.36 -6.86 6.51
CA THR A 113 34.83 -8.06 5.85
C THR A 113 33.89 -7.68 4.71
N GLN A 114 33.70 -8.61 3.76
CA GLN A 114 32.84 -8.40 2.59
C GLN A 114 31.51 -9.13 2.77
N HIS A 115 30.41 -8.41 2.59
CA HIS A 115 29.08 -9.00 2.48
C HIS A 115 28.80 -9.38 1.01
N PRO A 116 28.43 -10.63 0.70
CA PRO A 116 28.23 -11.07 -0.68
C PRO A 116 27.05 -10.41 -1.39
N GLY A 117 26.19 -9.68 -0.66
CA GLY A 117 24.91 -9.21 -1.11
C GLY A 117 23.80 -10.22 -0.84
N THR A 118 22.56 -9.84 -1.13
CA THR A 118 21.38 -10.70 -1.01
C THR A 118 20.60 -10.71 -2.31
N THR A 119 20.10 -11.88 -2.68
CA THR A 119 19.20 -12.01 -3.84
C THR A 119 17.86 -11.34 -3.54
N ALA A 120 17.34 -10.59 -4.51
CA ALA A 120 16.00 -10.00 -4.41
C ALA A 120 14.93 -11.09 -4.27
N ARG A 121 14.00 -10.87 -3.35
CA ARG A 121 12.80 -11.70 -3.15
C ARG A 121 11.58 -10.79 -3.19
N PRO A 122 11.12 -10.37 -4.39
CA PRO A 122 10.06 -9.40 -4.53
C PRO A 122 8.72 -9.96 -4.02
N PHE A 123 8.10 -9.25 -3.14
CA PHE A 123 6.78 -9.56 -2.57
C PHE A 123 5.81 -8.39 -2.66
N PHE A 124 6.33 -7.17 -2.63
CA PHE A 124 5.58 -5.94 -2.49
C PHE A 124 5.03 -5.45 -3.83
N TYR A 125 5.91 -5.09 -4.78
CA TYR A 125 5.49 -4.59 -6.10
C TYR A 125 4.85 -5.66 -6.97
N VAL A 126 5.22 -6.91 -6.81
CA VAL A 126 4.58 -8.06 -7.48
C VAL A 126 3.12 -8.15 -7.05
N SER A 127 2.85 -8.11 -5.75
CA SER A 127 1.48 -8.14 -5.19
C SER A 127 0.67 -6.93 -5.64
N TRP A 128 1.27 -5.75 -5.61
CA TRP A 128 0.63 -4.54 -6.11
C TRP A 128 0.22 -4.66 -7.57
N ARG A 129 1.13 -5.05 -8.44
CA ARG A 129 0.85 -5.20 -9.88
C ARG A 129 -0.22 -6.25 -10.18
N ALA A 130 -0.17 -7.39 -9.48
CA ALA A 130 -1.14 -8.46 -9.63
C ALA A 130 -2.57 -8.00 -9.28
N ASN A 131 -2.71 -7.22 -8.21
CA ASN A 131 -4.02 -6.79 -7.71
C ASN A 131 -4.50 -5.44 -8.27
N LYS A 132 -3.69 -4.72 -9.03
CA LYS A 132 -4.01 -3.37 -9.51
C LYS A 132 -5.34 -3.28 -10.28
N ARG A 133 -5.64 -4.28 -11.11
CA ARG A 133 -6.89 -4.31 -11.91
C ARG A 133 -8.11 -4.63 -11.05
N SER A 134 -8.00 -5.63 -10.18
CA SER A 134 -9.08 -6.02 -9.27
C SER A 134 -9.41 -4.91 -8.28
N SER A 135 -8.38 -4.29 -7.69
CA SER A 135 -8.53 -3.15 -6.79
C SER A 135 -9.27 -1.97 -7.45
N LYS A 136 -8.89 -1.61 -8.67
CA LYS A 136 -9.59 -0.57 -9.43
C LYS A 136 -11.07 -0.92 -9.68
N ARG A 137 -11.36 -2.19 -9.99
CA ARG A 137 -12.73 -2.67 -10.21
C ARG A 137 -13.55 -2.58 -8.93
N LEU A 138 -12.97 -3.01 -7.80
CA LEU A 138 -13.61 -2.99 -6.50
C LEU A 138 -13.94 -1.55 -6.05
N ILE A 139 -12.99 -0.64 -6.17
CA ILE A 139 -13.19 0.78 -5.84
C ILE A 139 -14.25 1.42 -6.75
N ARG A 140 -14.23 1.15 -8.06
CA ARG A 140 -15.26 1.64 -8.99
C ARG A 140 -16.65 1.08 -8.67
N LYS A 141 -16.73 -0.18 -8.24
CA LYS A 141 -17.98 -0.76 -7.77
C LYS A 141 -18.49 -0.02 -6.54
N GLY A 142 -17.65 0.19 -5.53
CA GLY A 142 -18.00 0.98 -4.33
C GLY A 142 -18.49 2.39 -4.67
N MET A 143 -17.86 3.05 -5.64
CA MET A 143 -18.30 4.37 -6.12
C MET A 143 -19.71 4.33 -6.77
N ARG A 144 -19.98 3.29 -7.59
CA ARG A 144 -21.33 3.14 -8.19
C ARG A 144 -22.39 2.84 -7.15
N ASP A 145 -22.07 1.97 -6.20
CA ASP A 145 -22.98 1.60 -5.12
C ASP A 145 -23.28 2.82 -4.22
N ALA A 146 -22.25 3.63 -3.92
CA ALA A 146 -22.41 4.90 -3.23
C ALA A 146 -23.31 5.88 -3.99
N ALA A 147 -23.09 6.02 -5.30
CA ALA A 147 -23.93 6.90 -6.14
C ALA A 147 -25.39 6.45 -6.18
N ARG A 148 -25.63 5.14 -6.23
CA ARG A 148 -26.99 4.58 -6.17
C ARG A 148 -27.67 4.88 -4.83
N LYS A 149 -26.97 4.66 -3.70
CA LYS A 149 -27.51 4.98 -2.37
C LYS A 149 -27.89 6.45 -2.26
N VAL A 150 -27.05 7.36 -2.75
CA VAL A 150 -27.37 8.79 -2.78
C VAL A 150 -28.58 9.10 -3.66
N ALA A 151 -28.69 8.46 -4.83
CA ALA A 151 -29.82 8.68 -5.74
C ALA A 151 -31.14 8.13 -5.22
N THR A 152 -31.12 7.09 -4.37
CA THR A 152 -32.32 6.47 -3.77
C THR A 152 -32.71 7.05 -2.42
N GLY A 153 -32.01 8.07 -1.93
CA GLY A 153 -32.35 8.73 -0.67
C GLY A 153 -32.02 7.92 0.58
N GLY A 154 -31.08 6.93 0.45
CA GLY A 154 -30.63 6.11 1.57
C GLY A 154 -29.53 6.77 2.36
#